data_7a6cb3d32dd8667c096b172a68f55a42
#
_entry.id   7a6cb3d32dd8667c096b172a68f55a42
#
_cell.length_a   1.000
_cell.length_b   1.000
_cell.length_c   1.000
_cell.angle_alpha   90.00
_cell.angle_beta   90.00
_cell.angle_gamma   90.00
#
_symmetry.space_group_name_H-M   'P 1'
#
loop_
_entity.id
_entity.type
_entity.pdbx_description
1 polymer ?
#
loop_
_entity_poly.entity_id
_entity_poly.type
_entity_poly.pdbx_seq_one_letter_code
_entity_poly.pdbx_strand_id
1 'polypeptide(L)'
;MNIVLAGTGSAVGKTTISTGIMKALSDKNVQAFKVGPDFIDPSYHTMATGNDSRNLDSFFMNEKQVIGCYKRGMKISKSNIGIIEGVRGLYEGISPISDIGNTASIAKALDAPVVLIMDARSLVKSAAAVVLGFKALDEDVRIEGVILNKVKGDRHFRKAKESVEKLAGVPVIGGIPRNDEIAVEQRHLGLVPALERDRIQQNIEHWGKIAEEYIDLDALLDIASLPTNMEEHYKIAKENTGGNVNSFINPHDDDFNKQTNDAINLKVTDDSSKDDLWKTGNKMPLKIGVALDEIFTFYYKETLEALEDNGAKIIPFSPYKDNEIPDVDALYIGGGYPEVFAKDLSENKSMIESLRTFHNEDRPIYAECGGLIYLSKSIDGHNMVDAIPYPSHMTPKVQGLNYVVARASRDNLISNEGDIFRAHEFHYTKLDIDKDPVYAFDVLRGRGQGNGLDGIAVANTLANYIHIHACSHPNFAYNFTRNIAELD
;
A
#
# COMPACT_ATOMS: atom_id res chain seq x y z
N MET A 1 1.66 14.11 17.06
CA MET A 1 0.35 14.45 16.48
C MET A 1 0.01 13.41 15.43
N ASN A 2 -1.26 12.97 15.35
CA ASN A 2 -1.76 12.09 14.29
C ASN A 2 -3.17 12.51 13.88
N ILE A 3 -3.54 12.30 12.62
CA ILE A 3 -4.88 12.62 12.11
C ILE A 3 -5.23 11.73 10.92
N VAL A 4 -6.48 11.28 10.86
CA VAL A 4 -7.01 10.51 9.75
C VAL A 4 -7.93 11.40 8.90
N LEU A 5 -7.65 11.47 7.61
CA LEU A 5 -8.48 12.16 6.62
C LEU A 5 -9.32 11.09 5.89
N ALA A 6 -10.59 10.99 6.24
CA ALA A 6 -11.49 9.94 5.75
C ALA A 6 -12.62 10.51 4.88
N GLY A 7 -13.05 9.77 3.87
CA GLY A 7 -14.18 10.16 3.03
C GLY A 7 -15.51 9.60 3.54
N THR A 8 -16.62 10.27 3.21
CA THR A 8 -17.97 9.67 3.35
C THR A 8 -18.26 8.61 2.28
N GLY A 9 -17.36 8.41 1.34
CA GLY A 9 -17.44 7.43 0.25
C GLY A 9 -16.31 7.63 -0.74
N SER A 10 -16.36 6.88 -1.84
CA SER A 10 -15.42 7.06 -2.95
C SER A 10 -15.70 8.35 -3.72
N ALA A 11 -14.68 8.89 -4.41
CA ALA A 11 -14.79 10.09 -5.28
C ALA A 11 -15.26 11.40 -4.59
N VAL A 12 -15.17 11.47 -3.26
CA VAL A 12 -15.47 12.73 -2.53
C VAL A 12 -14.36 13.77 -2.63
N GLY A 13 -13.23 13.44 -3.25
CA GLY A 13 -12.05 14.30 -3.41
C GLY A 13 -10.99 14.13 -2.33
N LYS A 14 -10.99 13.00 -1.65
CA LYS A 14 -10.09 12.69 -0.53
C LYS A 14 -8.62 12.86 -0.91
N THR A 15 -8.13 12.18 -1.94
CA THR A 15 -6.73 12.20 -2.34
C THR A 15 -6.23 13.60 -2.67
N THR A 16 -7.01 14.39 -3.43
CA THR A 16 -6.68 15.79 -3.75
C THR A 16 -6.56 16.64 -2.48
N ILE A 17 -7.53 16.49 -1.56
CA ILE A 17 -7.56 17.27 -0.31
C ILE A 17 -6.45 16.84 0.63
N SER A 18 -6.24 15.54 0.82
CA SER A 18 -5.19 15.00 1.69
C SER A 18 -3.81 15.41 1.19
N THR A 19 -3.54 15.26 -0.11
CA THR A 19 -2.27 15.67 -0.73
C THR A 19 -2.07 17.19 -0.62
N GLY A 20 -3.14 17.97 -0.83
CA GLY A 20 -3.09 19.44 -0.64
C GLY A 20 -2.77 19.84 0.79
N ILE A 21 -3.39 19.22 1.80
CA ILE A 21 -3.08 19.45 3.22
C ILE A 21 -1.62 19.05 3.53
N MET A 22 -1.18 17.90 3.06
CA MET A 22 0.20 17.43 3.23
C MET A 22 1.20 18.42 2.61
N LYS A 23 0.89 18.97 1.42
CA LYS A 23 1.72 19.98 0.76
C LYS A 23 1.73 21.30 1.52
N ALA A 24 0.57 21.79 1.95
CA ALA A 24 0.45 23.03 2.72
C ALA A 24 1.18 22.99 4.07
N LEU A 25 1.33 21.78 4.64
CA LEU A 25 2.03 21.55 5.90
C LEU A 25 3.45 20.96 5.72
N SER A 26 4.00 20.97 4.51
CA SER A 26 5.29 20.33 4.22
C SER A 26 6.48 20.94 5.01
N ASP A 27 6.38 22.20 5.39
CA ASP A 27 7.34 22.89 6.27
C ASP A 27 7.41 22.31 7.71
N LYS A 28 6.35 21.59 8.13
CA LYS A 28 6.25 20.97 9.47
C LYS A 28 6.79 19.55 9.52
N ASN A 29 7.45 19.09 8.46
CA ASN A 29 7.97 17.72 8.34
C ASN A 29 6.89 16.66 8.59
N VAL A 30 5.97 16.53 7.66
CA VAL A 30 4.84 15.59 7.70
C VAL A 30 5.30 14.19 7.29
N GLN A 31 4.91 13.17 8.05
CA GLN A 31 4.93 11.77 7.61
C GLN A 31 3.56 11.39 7.07
N ALA A 32 3.51 11.03 5.80
CA ALA A 32 2.29 10.58 5.16
C ALA A 32 2.08 9.07 5.30
N PHE A 33 0.82 8.69 5.49
CA PHE A 33 0.38 7.29 5.47
C PHE A 33 -0.86 7.13 4.59
N LYS A 34 -0.98 5.97 3.97
CA LYS A 34 -2.15 5.56 3.18
C LYS A 34 -2.79 4.32 3.79
N VAL A 35 -4.10 4.35 4.04
CA VAL A 35 -4.84 3.14 4.38
C VAL A 35 -5.08 2.30 3.12
N GLY A 36 -4.83 0.99 3.24
CA GLY A 36 -5.00 0.05 2.13
C GLY A 36 -3.74 -0.21 1.30
N PRO A 37 -3.83 -1.11 0.30
CA PRO A 37 -2.69 -1.63 -0.45
C PRO A 37 -2.29 -0.78 -1.67
N ASP A 38 -2.67 0.48 -1.70
CA ASP A 38 -2.47 1.38 -2.83
C ASP A 38 -1.00 1.84 -2.94
N PHE A 39 -0.47 1.92 -4.16
CA PHE A 39 0.87 2.47 -4.44
C PHE A 39 0.82 3.84 -5.12
N ILE A 40 -0.35 4.25 -5.63
CA ILE A 40 -0.50 5.47 -6.44
C ILE A 40 -0.62 6.70 -5.55
N ASP A 41 -1.62 6.71 -4.64
CA ASP A 41 -1.80 7.81 -3.70
C ASP A 41 -0.53 8.04 -2.84
N PRO A 42 0.19 7.00 -2.35
CA PRO A 42 1.48 7.15 -1.69
C PRO A 42 2.54 7.90 -2.50
N SER A 43 2.55 7.77 -3.84
CA SER A 43 3.49 8.51 -4.67
C SER A 43 3.23 10.02 -4.66
N TYR A 44 1.96 10.45 -4.70
CA TYR A 44 1.58 11.87 -4.53
C TYR A 44 1.94 12.40 -3.15
N HIS A 45 1.69 11.59 -2.11
CA HIS A 45 2.04 11.96 -0.73
C HIS A 45 3.54 12.15 -0.55
N THR A 46 4.35 11.25 -1.13
CA THR A 46 5.82 11.36 -1.10
C THR A 46 6.28 12.63 -1.80
N MET A 47 5.71 12.96 -2.97
CA MET A 47 6.02 14.19 -3.69
C MET A 47 5.59 15.45 -2.91
N ALA A 48 4.48 15.40 -2.19
CA ALA A 48 3.96 16.52 -1.41
C ALA A 48 4.77 16.81 -0.14
N THR A 49 5.23 15.76 0.55
CA THR A 49 5.88 15.86 1.87
C THR A 49 7.41 15.79 1.80
N GLY A 50 7.96 15.16 0.76
CA GLY A 50 9.39 14.83 0.66
C GLY A 50 9.80 13.61 1.50
N ASN A 51 8.88 13.00 2.25
CA ASN A 51 9.08 11.77 3.01
C ASN A 51 8.37 10.61 2.32
N ASP A 52 8.99 9.43 2.29
CA ASP A 52 8.35 8.22 1.75
C ASP A 52 7.02 7.95 2.45
N SER A 53 5.92 7.95 1.72
CA SER A 53 4.62 7.56 2.23
C SER A 53 4.56 6.05 2.49
N ARG A 54 3.79 5.63 3.49
CA ARG A 54 3.72 4.25 3.98
C ARG A 54 2.28 3.74 3.98
N ASN A 55 2.13 2.42 3.86
CA ASN A 55 0.82 1.80 3.90
C ASN A 55 0.49 1.28 5.31
N LEU A 56 -0.76 1.48 5.73
CA LEU A 56 -1.33 0.91 6.95
C LEU A 56 -2.59 0.14 6.55
N ASP A 57 -2.65 -1.15 6.86
CA ASP A 57 -3.76 -1.98 6.40
C ASP A 57 -4.10 -3.08 7.41
N SER A 58 -5.33 -3.06 7.92
CA SER A 58 -5.81 -4.05 8.89
C SER A 58 -6.07 -5.44 8.27
N PHE A 59 -6.00 -5.59 6.96
CA PHE A 59 -5.95 -6.90 6.32
C PHE A 59 -4.56 -7.52 6.40
N PHE A 60 -3.50 -6.75 6.20
CA PHE A 60 -2.12 -7.23 6.27
C PHE A 60 -1.57 -7.28 7.68
N MET A 61 -2.02 -6.39 8.55
CA MET A 61 -1.46 -6.09 9.85
C MET A 61 -2.47 -6.33 10.96
N ASN A 62 -2.03 -6.86 12.07
CA ASN A 62 -2.75 -6.74 13.33
C ASN A 62 -2.52 -5.36 13.96
N GLU A 63 -3.23 -5.04 15.04
CA GLU A 63 -3.17 -3.74 15.70
C GLU A 63 -1.74 -3.37 16.15
N LYS A 64 -1.00 -4.31 16.75
CA LYS A 64 0.41 -4.12 17.15
C LYS A 64 1.28 -3.74 15.95
N GLN A 65 1.09 -4.40 14.81
CA GLN A 65 1.84 -4.13 13.58
C GLN A 65 1.47 -2.77 12.98
N VAL A 66 0.18 -2.39 12.96
CA VAL A 66 -0.28 -1.06 12.53
C VAL A 66 0.42 0.03 13.34
N ILE A 67 0.37 -0.07 14.67
CA ILE A 67 1.01 0.92 15.56
C ILE A 67 2.55 0.89 15.38
N GLY A 68 3.13 -0.30 15.22
CA GLY A 68 4.56 -0.47 14.98
C GLY A 68 5.03 0.21 13.69
N CYS A 69 4.33 -0.02 12.57
CA CYS A 69 4.62 0.61 11.27
C CYS A 69 4.44 2.13 11.32
N TYR A 70 3.38 2.61 11.97
CA TYR A 70 3.17 4.04 12.20
C TYR A 70 4.36 4.66 12.97
N LYS A 71 4.72 4.10 14.12
CA LYS A 71 5.85 4.59 14.94
C LYS A 71 7.17 4.54 14.18
N ARG A 72 7.43 3.46 13.42
CA ARG A 72 8.63 3.32 12.60
C ARG A 72 8.71 4.43 11.55
N GLY A 73 7.61 4.69 10.82
CA GLY A 73 7.53 5.79 9.85
C GLY A 73 7.85 7.14 10.47
N MET A 74 7.19 7.48 11.57
CA MET A 74 7.41 8.73 12.32
C MET A 74 8.87 8.88 12.79
N LYS A 75 9.48 7.79 13.24
CA LYS A 75 10.88 7.77 13.71
C LYS A 75 11.87 7.99 12.58
N ILE A 76 11.70 7.31 11.44
CA ILE A 76 12.62 7.38 10.30
C ILE A 76 12.60 8.77 9.68
N SER A 77 11.40 9.31 9.42
CA SER A 77 11.24 10.66 8.88
C SER A 77 11.54 11.77 9.88
N LYS A 78 11.67 11.44 11.18
CA LYS A 78 11.77 12.40 12.28
C LYS A 78 10.62 13.40 12.31
N SER A 79 9.44 12.98 11.87
CA SER A 79 8.26 13.82 11.77
C SER A 79 7.55 13.96 13.10
N ASN A 80 6.92 15.13 13.29
CA ASN A 80 6.10 15.42 14.47
C ASN A 80 4.60 15.22 14.22
N ILE A 81 4.21 15.16 12.94
CA ILE A 81 2.83 14.98 12.53
C ILE A 81 2.71 13.84 11.52
N GLY A 82 1.82 12.87 11.81
CA GLY A 82 1.41 11.82 10.90
C GLY A 82 0.05 12.14 10.30
N ILE A 83 -0.04 12.22 8.98
CA ILE A 83 -1.29 12.41 8.26
C ILE A 83 -1.62 11.12 7.52
N ILE A 84 -2.78 10.53 7.85
CA ILE A 84 -3.22 9.25 7.34
C ILE A 84 -4.38 9.48 6.36
N GLU A 85 -4.18 9.22 5.06
CA GLU A 85 -5.28 9.21 4.10
C GLU A 85 -6.01 7.88 4.14
N GLY A 86 -7.34 7.93 4.34
CA GLY A 86 -8.21 6.76 4.32
C GLY A 86 -8.41 6.16 2.92
N VAL A 87 -8.85 4.91 2.87
CA VAL A 87 -9.26 4.21 1.66
C VAL A 87 -10.77 4.31 1.47
N ARG A 88 -11.25 4.47 0.25
CA ARG A 88 -12.70 4.52 -0.09
C ARG A 88 -13.47 5.47 0.85
N GLY A 89 -14.49 4.99 1.54
CA GLY A 89 -15.14 5.67 2.66
C GLY A 89 -14.62 5.18 4.01
N LEU A 90 -15.00 5.88 5.08
CA LEU A 90 -14.52 5.62 6.45
C LEU A 90 -14.75 4.15 6.88
N TYR A 91 -15.90 3.58 6.53
CA TYR A 91 -16.34 2.25 6.95
C TYR A 91 -16.32 1.20 5.83
N GLU A 92 -15.98 1.54 4.59
CA GLU A 92 -15.92 0.57 3.49
C GLU A 92 -14.62 -0.26 3.55
N GLY A 93 -14.78 -1.52 3.95
CA GLY A 93 -13.73 -2.53 4.00
C GLY A 93 -13.92 -3.65 2.99
N ILE A 94 -13.45 -4.84 3.34
CA ILE A 94 -13.54 -6.05 2.51
C ILE A 94 -14.87 -6.80 2.70
N SER A 95 -15.60 -6.51 3.76
CA SER A 95 -16.90 -7.07 4.12
C SER A 95 -17.86 -5.95 4.50
N PRO A 96 -19.17 -6.12 4.31
CA PRO A 96 -20.16 -5.10 4.70
C PRO A 96 -20.35 -4.96 6.22
N ILE A 97 -19.84 -5.89 7.02
CA ILE A 97 -20.05 -5.92 8.47
C ILE A 97 -18.77 -6.05 9.30
N SER A 98 -17.61 -6.14 8.66
CA SER A 98 -16.30 -6.25 9.29
C SER A 98 -15.47 -4.98 9.06
N ASP A 99 -14.65 -4.64 10.06
CA ASP A 99 -13.75 -3.49 9.99
C ASP A 99 -12.43 -3.78 9.26
N ILE A 100 -12.23 -5.01 8.79
CA ILE A 100 -10.99 -5.37 8.11
C ILE A 100 -10.86 -4.62 6.78
N GLY A 101 -9.72 -3.98 6.58
CA GLY A 101 -9.40 -3.25 5.35
C GLY A 101 -10.14 -1.93 5.21
N ASN A 102 -10.76 -1.40 6.27
CA ASN A 102 -11.39 -0.08 6.26
C ASN A 102 -10.54 0.98 7.00
N THR A 103 -10.92 2.24 6.84
CA THR A 103 -10.22 3.37 7.47
C THR A 103 -10.49 3.44 8.98
N ALA A 104 -11.69 3.06 9.41
CA ALA A 104 -12.08 3.11 10.82
C ALA A 104 -11.22 2.20 11.69
N SER A 105 -10.86 1.00 11.21
CA SER A 105 -9.97 0.09 11.93
C SER A 105 -8.60 0.71 12.23
N ILE A 106 -8.04 1.45 11.29
CA ILE A 106 -6.76 2.15 11.45
C ILE A 106 -6.90 3.34 12.40
N ALA A 107 -7.99 4.11 12.28
CA ALA A 107 -8.28 5.22 13.19
C ALA A 107 -8.40 4.73 14.65
N LYS A 108 -9.10 3.62 14.88
CA LYS A 108 -9.23 3.01 16.21
C LYS A 108 -7.90 2.46 16.74
N ALA A 109 -7.15 1.71 15.94
CA ALA A 109 -5.85 1.16 16.33
C ALA A 109 -4.87 2.25 16.78
N LEU A 110 -4.87 3.40 16.12
CA LEU A 110 -4.01 4.54 16.44
C LEU A 110 -4.65 5.52 17.43
N ASP A 111 -5.88 5.28 17.86
CA ASP A 111 -6.73 6.25 18.58
C ASP A 111 -6.62 7.66 17.97
N ALA A 112 -6.65 7.70 16.64
CA ALA A 112 -6.43 8.92 15.87
C ALA A 112 -7.75 9.66 15.63
N PRO A 113 -7.80 11.00 15.84
CA PRO A 113 -8.95 11.78 15.47
C PRO A 113 -9.16 11.77 13.95
N VAL A 114 -10.43 11.76 13.54
CA VAL A 114 -10.85 11.69 12.13
C VAL A 114 -11.41 13.03 11.70
N VAL A 115 -10.94 13.55 10.57
CA VAL A 115 -11.57 14.60 9.80
C VAL A 115 -12.31 13.99 8.62
N LEU A 116 -13.64 14.16 8.60
CA LEU A 116 -14.50 13.57 7.59
C LEU A 116 -14.64 14.50 6.39
N ILE A 117 -14.23 14.04 5.22
CA ILE A 117 -14.36 14.74 3.94
C ILE A 117 -15.65 14.29 3.25
N MET A 118 -16.53 15.21 2.92
CA MET A 118 -17.80 14.88 2.28
C MET A 118 -18.08 15.73 1.04
N ASP A 119 -18.69 15.11 0.05
CA ASP A 119 -19.24 15.83 -1.12
C ASP A 119 -20.53 16.54 -0.73
N ALA A 120 -20.47 17.85 -0.65
CA ALA A 120 -21.58 18.70 -0.18
C ALA A 120 -22.42 19.32 -1.31
N ARG A 121 -22.23 18.92 -2.59
CA ARG A 121 -22.84 19.59 -3.77
C ARG A 121 -24.31 19.95 -3.65
N SER A 122 -25.11 19.19 -2.93
CA SER A 122 -26.56 19.40 -2.79
C SER A 122 -27.03 19.25 -1.35
N LEU A 123 -26.12 19.35 -0.38
CA LEU A 123 -26.40 19.14 1.03
C LEU A 123 -26.36 20.46 1.81
N VAL A 124 -27.37 20.70 2.64
CA VAL A 124 -27.38 21.74 3.66
C VAL A 124 -27.68 21.07 5.01
N LYS A 125 -28.96 20.97 5.40
CA LYS A 125 -29.32 20.28 6.65
C LYS A 125 -29.03 18.78 6.61
N SER A 126 -29.13 18.15 5.43
CA SER A 126 -28.80 16.74 5.25
C SER A 126 -27.32 16.43 5.46
N ALA A 127 -26.41 17.42 5.36
CA ALA A 127 -25.02 17.25 5.72
C ALA A 127 -24.85 16.84 7.20
N ALA A 128 -25.62 17.48 8.09
CA ALA A 128 -25.65 17.10 9.50
C ALA A 128 -26.15 15.67 9.73
N ALA A 129 -27.17 15.24 8.98
CA ALA A 129 -27.70 13.86 9.08
C ALA A 129 -26.64 12.81 8.66
N VAL A 130 -25.84 13.10 7.61
CA VAL A 130 -24.73 12.24 7.21
C VAL A 130 -23.70 12.15 8.34
N VAL A 131 -23.23 13.27 8.89
CA VAL A 131 -22.24 13.29 9.96
C VAL A 131 -22.75 12.57 11.20
N LEU A 132 -24.01 12.77 11.59
CA LEU A 132 -24.66 12.05 12.71
C LEU A 132 -24.68 10.55 12.47
N GLY A 133 -25.01 10.10 11.25
CA GLY A 133 -24.99 8.68 10.89
C GLY A 133 -23.61 8.06 11.03
N PHE A 134 -22.58 8.75 10.56
CA PHE A 134 -21.19 8.28 10.70
C PHE A 134 -20.75 8.20 12.17
N LYS A 135 -21.13 9.17 13.01
CA LYS A 135 -20.81 9.15 14.45
C LYS A 135 -21.57 8.04 15.21
N ALA A 136 -22.82 7.78 14.82
CA ALA A 136 -23.66 6.82 15.51
C ALA A 136 -23.37 5.35 15.09
N LEU A 137 -22.74 5.14 13.93
CA LEU A 137 -22.43 3.82 13.43
C LEU A 137 -21.34 3.12 14.26
N ASP A 138 -20.34 3.89 14.69
CA ASP A 138 -19.25 3.41 15.54
C ASP A 138 -18.80 4.54 16.48
N GLU A 139 -19.12 4.42 17.77
CA GLU A 139 -18.82 5.42 18.78
C GLU A 139 -17.33 5.46 19.17
N ASP A 140 -16.58 4.41 18.85
CA ASP A 140 -15.12 4.34 19.08
C ASP A 140 -14.34 5.12 18.05
N VAL A 141 -14.97 5.51 16.93
CA VAL A 141 -14.35 6.36 15.89
C VAL A 141 -14.55 7.82 16.20
N ARG A 142 -13.47 8.52 16.53
CA ARG A 142 -13.45 9.92 16.97
C ARG A 142 -13.54 10.89 15.80
N ILE A 143 -14.76 11.22 15.34
CA ILE A 143 -14.97 12.22 14.28
C ILE A 143 -14.93 13.61 14.88
N GLU A 144 -13.80 14.32 14.74
CA GLU A 144 -13.49 15.59 15.41
C GLU A 144 -13.53 16.80 14.44
N GLY A 145 -13.70 16.58 13.13
CA GLY A 145 -13.81 17.65 12.16
C GLY A 145 -14.48 17.21 10.87
N VAL A 146 -14.95 18.21 10.10
CA VAL A 146 -15.56 17.99 8.78
C VAL A 146 -14.99 18.99 7.76
N ILE A 147 -14.69 18.50 6.55
CA ILE A 147 -14.38 19.32 5.38
C ILE A 147 -15.51 19.11 4.35
N LEU A 148 -16.18 20.22 3.98
CA LEU A 148 -17.25 20.24 2.99
C LEU A 148 -16.65 20.50 1.60
N ASN A 149 -16.54 19.47 0.77
CA ASN A 149 -16.04 19.61 -0.60
C ASN A 149 -17.16 19.91 -1.60
N LYS A 150 -16.83 20.58 -2.71
CA LYS A 150 -17.72 20.92 -3.84
C LYS A 150 -18.90 21.80 -3.43
N VAL A 151 -18.68 22.73 -2.49
CA VAL A 151 -19.72 23.71 -2.12
C VAL A 151 -20.01 24.69 -3.26
N LYS A 152 -21.25 25.20 -3.34
CA LYS A 152 -21.69 26.11 -4.43
C LYS A 152 -21.33 27.58 -4.22
N GLY A 153 -20.55 27.90 -3.18
CA GLY A 153 -20.14 29.24 -2.78
C GLY A 153 -20.52 29.56 -1.35
N ASP A 154 -20.18 30.75 -0.86
CA ASP A 154 -20.21 31.14 0.55
C ASP A 154 -21.55 30.98 1.25
N ARG A 155 -22.66 31.34 0.57
CA ARG A 155 -23.99 31.19 1.16
C ARG A 155 -24.34 29.72 1.42
N HIS A 156 -23.95 28.83 0.49
CA HIS A 156 -24.18 27.42 0.63
C HIS A 156 -23.30 26.87 1.75
N PHE A 157 -22.01 27.20 1.73
CA PHE A 157 -21.05 26.80 2.75
C PHE A 157 -21.51 27.17 4.16
N ARG A 158 -21.83 28.46 4.39
CA ARG A 158 -22.30 28.95 5.71
C ARG A 158 -23.52 28.19 6.23
N LYS A 159 -24.51 27.88 5.37
CA LYS A 159 -25.70 27.14 5.77
C LYS A 159 -25.38 25.66 6.11
N ALA A 160 -24.54 25.01 5.30
CA ALA A 160 -24.13 23.62 5.56
C ALA A 160 -23.26 23.52 6.82
N LYS A 161 -22.30 24.43 7.00
CA LYS A 161 -21.48 24.58 8.20
C LYS A 161 -22.35 24.75 9.45
N GLU A 162 -23.25 25.72 9.45
CA GLU A 162 -24.17 25.95 10.58
C GLU A 162 -24.99 24.70 10.93
N SER A 163 -25.47 23.98 9.91
CA SER A 163 -26.23 22.75 10.13
C SER A 163 -25.41 21.65 10.77
N VAL A 164 -24.17 21.40 10.29
CA VAL A 164 -23.28 20.37 10.84
C VAL A 164 -22.88 20.74 12.27
N GLU A 165 -22.42 21.97 12.50
CA GLU A 165 -21.94 22.40 13.82
C GLU A 165 -23.05 22.39 14.88
N LYS A 166 -24.25 22.92 14.56
CA LYS A 166 -25.36 23.00 15.53
C LYS A 166 -26.09 21.68 15.75
N LEU A 167 -26.20 20.83 14.74
CA LEU A 167 -27.02 19.62 14.82
C LEU A 167 -26.19 18.35 15.05
N ALA A 168 -24.98 18.27 14.48
CA ALA A 168 -24.11 17.11 14.69
C ALA A 168 -23.01 17.35 15.75
N GLY A 169 -22.79 18.61 16.15
CA GLY A 169 -21.82 18.97 17.19
C GLY A 169 -20.37 18.76 16.76
N VAL A 170 -20.09 18.79 15.45
CA VAL A 170 -18.73 18.60 14.91
C VAL A 170 -18.32 19.88 14.18
N PRO A 171 -17.12 20.44 14.44
CA PRO A 171 -16.65 21.65 13.76
C PRO A 171 -16.44 21.40 12.26
N VAL A 172 -16.81 22.39 11.44
CA VAL A 172 -16.50 22.40 10.01
C VAL A 172 -15.26 23.27 9.80
N ILE A 173 -14.13 22.62 9.52
CA ILE A 173 -12.82 23.25 9.40
C ILE A 173 -12.45 23.63 7.96
N GLY A 174 -13.30 23.32 6.97
CA GLY A 174 -13.03 23.69 5.58
C GLY A 174 -14.25 23.63 4.69
N GLY A 175 -14.22 24.43 3.61
CA GLY A 175 -15.28 24.46 2.60
C GLY A 175 -14.73 24.77 1.22
N ILE A 176 -14.42 23.72 0.45
CA ILE A 176 -13.79 23.84 -0.87
C ILE A 176 -14.88 24.04 -1.93
N PRO A 177 -14.84 25.12 -2.72
CA PRO A 177 -15.81 25.35 -3.78
C PRO A 177 -15.69 24.30 -4.89
N ARG A 178 -16.81 24.06 -5.58
CA ARG A 178 -16.77 23.27 -6.80
C ARG A 178 -15.94 23.99 -7.85
N ASN A 179 -14.84 23.39 -8.25
CA ASN A 179 -14.03 23.84 -9.37
C ASN A 179 -13.71 22.62 -10.24
N ASP A 180 -14.11 22.65 -11.49
CA ASP A 180 -13.88 21.54 -12.43
C ASP A 180 -12.39 21.47 -12.87
N GLU A 181 -11.59 22.53 -12.64
CA GLU A 181 -10.14 22.57 -12.85
C GLU A 181 -9.36 21.82 -11.75
N ILE A 182 -9.98 21.59 -10.58
CA ILE A 182 -9.38 20.86 -9.45
C ILE A 182 -9.52 19.34 -9.62
N ALA A 183 -10.45 18.90 -10.46
CA ALA A 183 -10.71 17.50 -10.70
C ALA A 183 -9.50 16.86 -11.39
N VAL A 184 -8.75 16.03 -10.66
CA VAL A 184 -7.86 15.05 -11.29
C VAL A 184 -8.68 14.26 -12.27
N GLU A 185 -8.37 14.32 -13.56
CA GLU A 185 -8.91 13.35 -14.49
C GLU A 185 -8.54 11.96 -13.98
N GLN A 186 -9.53 11.25 -13.47
CA GLN A 186 -9.38 9.83 -13.03
C GLN A 186 -9.13 8.90 -14.24
N ARG A 187 -8.60 9.43 -15.32
CA ARG A 187 -8.27 8.70 -16.53
C ARG A 187 -6.94 7.99 -16.27
N HIS A 188 -7.03 6.68 -16.16
CA HIS A 188 -5.89 5.78 -16.00
C HIS A 188 -5.16 5.96 -14.66
N LEU A 189 -5.86 5.64 -13.57
CA LEU A 189 -5.27 5.34 -12.28
C LEU A 189 -4.08 4.40 -12.49
N GLY A 190 -2.88 4.95 -12.34
CA GLY A 190 -1.67 4.15 -12.33
C GLY A 190 -0.60 4.48 -13.35
N LEU A 191 -0.86 5.32 -14.32
CA LEU A 191 0.12 5.66 -15.33
C LEU A 191 0.66 7.07 -15.11
N VAL A 192 1.78 7.19 -14.41
CA VAL A 192 2.55 8.42 -14.37
C VAL A 192 3.85 8.21 -15.14
N PRO A 193 3.86 8.36 -16.47
CA PRO A 193 5.10 8.46 -17.21
C PRO A 193 5.96 9.60 -16.65
N ALA A 194 7.27 9.48 -16.73
CA ALA A 194 8.21 10.55 -16.34
C ALA A 194 7.85 11.91 -16.96
N LEU A 195 7.19 11.91 -18.14
CA LEU A 195 6.66 13.08 -18.82
C LEU A 195 5.53 13.81 -18.09
N GLU A 196 4.87 13.17 -17.12
CA GLU A 196 3.78 13.78 -16.34
C GLU A 196 4.24 14.27 -14.95
N ARG A 197 5.47 14.00 -14.54
CA ARG A 197 5.99 14.43 -13.21
C ARG A 197 5.84 15.92 -12.99
N ASP A 198 6.21 16.74 -13.97
CA ASP A 198 6.11 18.20 -13.86
C ASP A 198 4.65 18.66 -13.72
N ARG A 199 3.72 18.03 -14.45
CA ARG A 199 2.29 18.29 -14.34
C ARG A 199 1.74 17.89 -12.98
N ILE A 200 2.17 16.76 -12.47
CA ILE A 200 1.77 16.29 -11.14
C ILE A 200 2.29 17.21 -10.06
N GLN A 201 3.56 17.63 -10.15
CA GLN A 201 4.14 18.59 -9.22
C GLN A 201 3.36 19.91 -9.24
N GLN A 202 3.01 20.43 -10.42
CA GLN A 202 2.16 21.63 -10.53
C GLN A 202 0.77 21.44 -9.90
N ASN A 203 0.16 20.27 -10.08
CA ASN A 203 -1.11 19.95 -9.46
C ASN A 203 -0.99 19.92 -7.92
N ILE A 204 0.05 19.28 -7.38
CA ILE A 204 0.30 19.24 -5.93
C ILE A 204 0.49 20.64 -5.36
N GLU A 205 1.26 21.51 -6.03
CA GLU A 205 1.42 22.91 -5.63
C GLU A 205 0.08 23.65 -5.64
N HIS A 206 -0.75 23.43 -6.65
CA HIS A 206 -2.08 24.02 -6.75
C HIS A 206 -3.01 23.53 -5.63
N TRP A 207 -3.00 22.20 -5.35
CA TRP A 207 -3.81 21.64 -4.25
C TRP A 207 -3.36 22.15 -2.88
N GLY A 208 -2.05 22.37 -2.70
CA GLY A 208 -1.51 23.02 -1.51
C GLY A 208 -2.12 24.40 -1.28
N LYS A 209 -2.13 25.25 -2.32
CA LYS A 209 -2.74 26.58 -2.26
C LYS A 209 -4.24 26.54 -1.97
N ILE A 210 -4.96 25.56 -2.54
CA ILE A 210 -6.39 25.37 -2.24
C ILE A 210 -6.59 24.98 -0.77
N ALA A 211 -5.73 24.10 -0.23
CA ALA A 211 -5.80 23.75 1.17
C ALA A 211 -5.54 24.96 2.08
N GLU A 212 -4.55 25.79 1.78
CA GLU A 212 -4.26 27.03 2.51
C GLU A 212 -5.42 28.06 2.45
N GLU A 213 -6.12 28.15 1.31
CA GLU A 213 -7.19 29.13 1.12
C GLU A 213 -8.53 28.70 1.74
N TYR A 214 -8.87 27.38 1.68
CA TYR A 214 -10.21 26.90 2.00
C TYR A 214 -10.30 26.01 3.24
N ILE A 215 -9.19 25.68 3.88
CA ILE A 215 -9.15 24.83 5.08
C ILE A 215 -8.46 25.59 6.21
N ASP A 216 -9.08 25.58 7.38
CA ASP A 216 -8.48 26.06 8.62
C ASP A 216 -7.43 25.06 9.10
N LEU A 217 -6.18 25.27 8.65
CA LEU A 217 -5.06 24.39 8.97
C LEU A 217 -4.66 24.45 10.44
N ASP A 218 -4.91 25.56 11.13
CA ASP A 218 -4.66 25.67 12.57
C ASP A 218 -5.66 24.79 13.34
N ALA A 219 -6.95 24.87 13.00
CA ALA A 219 -7.96 23.97 13.58
C ALA A 219 -7.67 22.49 13.27
N LEU A 220 -7.15 22.17 12.09
CA LEU A 220 -6.72 20.80 11.75
C LEU A 220 -5.56 20.35 12.62
N LEU A 221 -4.57 21.20 12.89
CA LEU A 221 -3.44 20.91 13.78
C LEU A 221 -3.89 20.77 15.23
N ASP A 222 -4.85 21.56 15.68
CA ASP A 222 -5.46 21.46 17.01
C ASP A 222 -6.13 20.08 17.16
N ILE A 223 -6.90 19.63 16.15
CA ILE A 223 -7.49 18.28 16.13
C ILE A 223 -6.40 17.21 16.14
N ALA A 224 -5.36 17.34 15.33
CA ALA A 224 -4.25 16.38 15.28
C ALA A 224 -3.47 16.28 16.60
N SER A 225 -3.59 17.30 17.45
CA SER A 225 -2.91 17.40 18.75
C SER A 225 -3.74 16.86 19.93
N LEU A 226 -4.97 16.42 19.68
CA LEU A 226 -5.82 15.83 20.71
C LEU A 226 -5.11 14.63 21.35
N PRO A 227 -5.27 14.41 22.66
CA PRO A 227 -4.68 13.26 23.35
C PRO A 227 -5.12 11.94 22.72
N THR A 228 -4.20 10.98 22.66
CA THR A 228 -4.44 9.63 22.13
C THR A 228 -3.95 8.57 23.12
N ASN A 229 -4.65 7.45 23.18
CA ASN A 229 -4.30 6.27 24.01
C ASN A 229 -3.47 5.24 23.23
N MET A 230 -2.90 5.61 22.08
CA MET A 230 -2.15 4.71 21.19
C MET A 230 -1.06 3.90 21.94
N GLU A 231 -0.38 4.50 22.92
CA GLU A 231 0.64 3.81 23.72
C GLU A 231 0.06 2.73 24.62
N GLU A 232 -1.14 2.93 25.15
CA GLU A 232 -1.87 1.95 25.94
C GLU A 232 -2.38 0.82 25.05
N HIS A 233 -2.98 1.15 23.90
CA HIS A 233 -3.36 0.18 22.87
C HIS A 233 -2.17 -0.70 22.45
N TYR A 234 -1.01 -0.10 22.24
CA TYR A 234 0.21 -0.86 21.88
C TYR A 234 0.66 -1.82 22.98
N LYS A 235 0.59 -1.42 24.25
CA LYS A 235 0.92 -2.28 25.40
C LYS A 235 -0.04 -3.47 25.50
N ILE A 236 -1.35 -3.20 25.42
CA ILE A 236 -2.39 -4.22 25.46
C ILE A 236 -2.23 -5.21 24.28
N ALA A 237 -2.03 -4.70 23.07
CA ALA A 237 -1.80 -5.51 21.87
C ALA A 237 -0.52 -6.36 21.98
N LYS A 238 0.52 -5.86 22.68
CA LYS A 238 1.76 -6.60 22.94
C LYS A 238 1.59 -7.71 23.97
N GLU A 239 0.77 -7.49 25.00
CA GLU A 239 0.51 -8.48 26.06
C GLU A 239 -0.41 -9.60 25.58
N ASN A 240 -1.31 -9.32 24.64
CA ASN A 240 -2.25 -10.27 24.05
C ASN A 240 -1.63 -11.21 22.98
N THR A 241 -0.30 -11.28 22.83
CA THR A 241 0.40 -12.13 21.86
C THR A 241 0.23 -13.65 22.07
N GLY A 242 -0.64 -14.05 22.96
CA GLY A 242 -0.89 -15.45 23.33
C GLY A 242 -1.92 -16.23 22.51
N GLY A 243 -2.45 -15.73 21.38
CA GLY A 243 -3.32 -16.63 20.64
C GLY A 243 -4.31 -16.13 19.60
N ASN A 244 -4.50 -14.86 19.35
CA ASN A 244 -5.46 -14.48 18.31
C ASN A 244 -4.93 -13.34 17.43
N VAL A 245 -4.62 -13.70 16.20
CA VAL A 245 -3.92 -12.84 15.21
C VAL A 245 -4.81 -11.72 14.65
N ASN A 246 -6.08 -11.62 15.02
CA ASN A 246 -7.01 -10.67 14.42
C ASN A 246 -7.98 -10.03 15.40
N SER A 247 -7.54 -8.98 16.09
CA SER A 247 -8.43 -8.08 16.85
C SER A 247 -9.48 -7.36 15.98
N PHE A 248 -9.31 -7.36 14.65
CA PHE A 248 -10.22 -6.74 13.70
C PHE A 248 -11.30 -7.68 13.13
N ILE A 249 -11.28 -8.97 13.47
CA ILE A 249 -12.27 -9.94 12.96
C ILE A 249 -13.52 -9.88 13.81
N ASN A 250 -14.64 -9.56 13.17
CA ASN A 250 -15.94 -9.75 13.76
C ASN A 250 -16.29 -11.26 13.76
N PRO A 251 -16.53 -11.91 14.93
CA PRO A 251 -16.87 -13.32 14.99
C PRO A 251 -18.17 -13.69 14.25
N HIS A 252 -18.97 -12.71 13.83
CA HIS A 252 -20.22 -12.88 13.09
C HIS A 252 -20.08 -12.76 11.56
N ASP A 253 -18.87 -12.62 11.02
CA ASP A 253 -18.63 -12.61 9.56
C ASP A 253 -18.43 -14.04 9.04
N ASP A 254 -19.54 -14.79 8.94
CA ASP A 254 -19.54 -16.20 8.55
C ASP A 254 -18.99 -16.45 7.13
N ASP A 255 -19.17 -15.53 6.18
CA ASP A 255 -18.70 -15.69 4.82
C ASP A 255 -17.18 -15.46 4.73
N PHE A 256 -16.66 -14.46 5.42
CA PHE A 256 -15.23 -14.21 5.54
C PHE A 256 -14.55 -15.34 6.32
N ASN A 257 -15.17 -15.75 7.42
CA ASN A 257 -14.68 -16.80 8.29
C ASN A 257 -14.65 -18.18 7.61
N LYS A 258 -15.63 -18.56 6.78
CA LYS A 258 -15.63 -19.84 6.06
C LYS A 258 -14.50 -19.98 5.03
N GLN A 259 -14.15 -18.88 4.33
CA GLN A 259 -13.11 -18.89 3.30
C GLN A 259 -11.69 -18.70 3.87
N THR A 260 -11.58 -18.20 5.09
CA THR A 260 -10.31 -17.77 5.68
C THR A 260 -10.06 -18.32 7.09
N ASN A 261 -11.02 -19.02 7.73
CA ASN A 261 -10.88 -19.50 9.11
C ASN A 261 -9.67 -20.42 9.30
N ASP A 262 -9.34 -21.26 8.34
CA ASP A 262 -8.13 -22.08 8.40
C ASP A 262 -6.85 -21.22 8.22
N ALA A 263 -6.94 -20.13 7.48
CA ALA A 263 -5.85 -19.21 7.22
C ALA A 263 -5.67 -18.12 8.29
N ILE A 264 -6.76 -17.76 8.99
CA ILE A 264 -6.79 -16.68 10.00
C ILE A 264 -6.39 -17.19 11.38
N ASN A 265 -6.74 -18.45 11.70
CA ASN A 265 -6.44 -19.09 12.99
C ASN A 265 -5.04 -19.73 13.07
N LEU A 266 -4.26 -19.68 11.99
CA LEU A 266 -2.89 -20.13 12.03
C LEU A 266 -2.04 -19.17 12.87
N LYS A 267 -1.41 -19.72 13.88
CA LYS A 267 -0.40 -19.05 14.68
C LYS A 267 0.65 -18.51 13.74
N VAL A 268 0.66 -17.20 13.51
CA VAL A 268 1.91 -16.52 13.16
C VAL A 268 2.78 -16.75 14.41
N THR A 269 3.69 -17.67 14.32
CA THR A 269 4.68 -17.87 15.37
C THR A 269 5.54 -16.62 15.39
N ASP A 270 5.19 -15.72 16.32
CA ASP A 270 6.03 -14.58 16.70
C ASP A 270 7.22 -15.19 17.46
N ASP A 271 8.15 -15.74 16.70
CA ASP A 271 9.39 -16.29 17.26
C ASP A 271 10.37 -15.12 17.46
N SER A 272 10.03 -14.30 18.46
CA SER A 272 10.88 -13.20 18.94
C SER A 272 12.23 -13.69 19.51
N SER A 273 12.47 -15.01 19.50
CA SER A 273 13.76 -15.61 19.91
C SER A 273 14.81 -15.62 18.78
N LYS A 274 14.44 -15.17 17.56
CA LYS A 274 15.37 -15.14 16.41
C LYS A 274 16.25 -13.90 16.31
N ASP A 275 16.10 -12.92 17.22
CA ASP A 275 16.97 -11.74 17.28
C ASP A 275 18.46 -12.04 17.48
N ASP A 276 18.83 -13.26 17.83
CA ASP A 276 20.24 -13.63 18.11
C ASP A 276 20.94 -14.45 16.99
N LEU A 277 20.22 -14.87 15.94
CA LEU A 277 20.81 -15.74 14.91
C LEU A 277 21.70 -15.00 13.88
N TRP A 278 21.61 -13.67 13.80
CA TRP A 278 22.37 -12.86 12.83
C TRP A 278 23.67 -12.25 13.37
N LYS A 279 24.04 -12.52 14.60
CA LYS A 279 25.38 -12.19 15.14
C LYS A 279 26.47 -13.15 14.65
N THR A 280 26.39 -13.59 13.39
CA THR A 280 27.48 -14.34 12.77
C THR A 280 28.48 -13.39 12.14
N GLY A 281 29.70 -13.47 12.67
CA GLY A 281 30.80 -12.58 12.38
C GLY A 281 31.08 -12.33 10.90
N ASN A 282 31.56 -11.10 10.65
CA ASN A 282 32.39 -10.63 9.52
C ASN A 282 32.06 -11.11 8.07
N LYS A 283 30.84 -11.52 7.77
CA LYS A 283 30.43 -11.64 6.35
C LYS A 283 30.01 -10.25 5.84
N MET A 284 30.42 -9.91 4.64
CA MET A 284 29.92 -8.69 3.98
C MET A 284 28.39 -8.78 3.83
N PRO A 285 27.65 -7.68 3.97
CA PRO A 285 26.19 -7.72 3.84
C PRO A 285 25.81 -8.21 2.44
N LEU A 286 24.79 -9.09 2.37
CA LEU A 286 24.20 -9.54 1.12
C LEU A 286 23.71 -8.34 0.31
N LYS A 287 24.05 -8.27 -0.97
CA LYS A 287 23.61 -7.20 -1.86
C LYS A 287 22.37 -7.65 -2.63
N ILE A 288 21.25 -6.97 -2.48
CA ILE A 288 20.04 -7.22 -3.27
C ILE A 288 19.84 -6.07 -4.25
N GLY A 289 19.92 -6.38 -5.55
CA GLY A 289 19.56 -5.44 -6.60
C GLY A 289 18.05 -5.23 -6.64
N VAL A 290 17.60 -3.99 -6.46
CA VAL A 290 16.18 -3.65 -6.50
C VAL A 290 15.91 -2.74 -7.70
N ALA A 291 15.01 -3.17 -8.60
CA ALA A 291 14.60 -2.37 -9.74
C ALA A 291 13.82 -1.13 -9.28
N LEU A 292 14.43 0.04 -9.34
CA LEU A 292 13.82 1.30 -8.90
C LEU A 292 14.03 2.38 -9.95
N ASP A 293 12.98 2.64 -10.72
CA ASP A 293 12.95 3.70 -11.74
C ASP A 293 11.50 4.21 -11.96
N GLU A 294 11.24 4.86 -13.08
CA GLU A 294 9.91 5.37 -13.42
C GLU A 294 8.90 4.28 -13.72
N ILE A 295 9.35 3.06 -14.01
CA ILE A 295 8.52 1.91 -14.42
C ILE A 295 8.24 1.02 -13.23
N PHE A 296 9.26 0.71 -12.43
CA PHE A 296 9.21 -0.20 -11.29
C PHE A 296 9.17 0.58 -9.98
N THR A 297 7.97 0.95 -9.52
CA THR A 297 7.76 1.84 -8.37
C THR A 297 6.95 1.21 -7.25
N PHE A 298 6.38 0.01 -7.45
CA PHE A 298 5.46 -0.60 -6.50
C PHE A 298 6.20 -1.49 -5.51
N TYR A 299 6.58 -0.87 -4.40
CA TYR A 299 7.24 -1.52 -3.27
C TYR A 299 6.64 -1.00 -1.97
N TYR A 300 6.36 -1.89 -1.04
CA TYR A 300 6.13 -1.51 0.34
C TYR A 300 7.47 -1.17 0.99
N LYS A 301 7.57 0.00 1.63
CA LYS A 301 8.79 0.41 2.32
C LYS A 301 9.16 -0.56 3.44
N GLU A 302 8.15 -1.09 4.13
CA GLU A 302 8.30 -2.10 5.17
C GLU A 302 8.94 -3.39 4.66
N THR A 303 8.67 -3.78 3.40
CA THR A 303 9.27 -4.97 2.80
C THR A 303 10.76 -4.75 2.49
N LEU A 304 11.13 -3.59 1.94
CA LEU A 304 12.54 -3.25 1.71
C LEU A 304 13.30 -3.11 3.04
N GLU A 305 12.72 -2.42 4.02
CA GLU A 305 13.32 -2.28 5.36
C GLU A 305 13.46 -3.63 6.08
N ALA A 306 12.52 -4.56 5.89
CA ALA A 306 12.63 -5.90 6.46
C ALA A 306 13.83 -6.67 5.87
N LEU A 307 14.14 -6.50 4.58
CA LEU A 307 15.34 -7.06 3.97
C LEU A 307 16.61 -6.45 4.59
N GLU A 308 16.65 -5.13 4.77
CA GLU A 308 17.77 -4.45 5.43
C GLU A 308 17.93 -4.85 6.89
N ASP A 309 16.83 -4.98 7.65
CA ASP A 309 16.82 -5.46 9.03
C ASP A 309 17.34 -6.93 9.12
N ASN A 310 17.22 -7.72 8.04
CA ASN A 310 17.78 -9.06 7.92
C ASN A 310 19.19 -9.09 7.29
N GLY A 311 19.90 -7.96 7.27
CA GLY A 311 21.31 -7.86 6.90
C GLY A 311 21.58 -7.68 5.41
N ALA A 312 20.54 -7.45 4.59
CA ALA A 312 20.72 -7.12 3.19
C ALA A 312 21.12 -5.65 3.01
N LYS A 313 21.85 -5.38 1.94
CA LYS A 313 22.10 -4.04 1.42
C LYS A 313 21.33 -3.88 0.11
N ILE A 314 20.40 -2.94 0.07
CA ILE A 314 19.64 -2.63 -1.14
C ILE A 314 20.51 -1.82 -2.10
N ILE A 315 20.63 -2.29 -3.33
CA ILE A 315 21.34 -1.64 -4.43
C ILE A 315 20.32 -1.31 -5.53
N PRO A 316 19.89 -0.05 -5.66
CA PRO A 316 18.93 0.31 -6.70
C PRO A 316 19.57 0.24 -8.10
N PHE A 317 18.79 -0.18 -9.08
CA PHE A 317 19.14 -0.11 -10.49
C PHE A 317 17.91 0.20 -11.35
N SER A 318 18.12 0.68 -12.57
CA SER A 318 17.06 1.02 -13.48
C SER A 318 17.04 0.09 -14.70
N PRO A 319 16.08 -0.85 -14.80
CA PRO A 319 15.88 -1.60 -16.03
C PRO A 319 15.66 -0.73 -17.27
N TYR A 320 15.17 0.48 -17.09
CA TYR A 320 14.90 1.44 -18.17
C TYR A 320 16.13 2.20 -18.64
N LYS A 321 17.04 2.60 -17.73
CA LYS A 321 18.14 3.53 -18.03
C LYS A 321 19.52 2.91 -18.01
N ASP A 322 19.71 1.90 -17.14
CA ASP A 322 21.01 1.25 -17.00
C ASP A 322 21.22 0.23 -18.13
N ASN A 323 22.47 -0.03 -18.48
CA ASN A 323 22.79 -1.00 -19.50
C ASN A 323 22.93 -2.44 -18.97
N GLU A 324 23.16 -2.59 -17.67
CA GLU A 324 23.37 -3.88 -17.02
C GLU A 324 22.97 -3.82 -15.55
N ILE A 325 22.73 -4.97 -14.94
CA ILE A 325 22.50 -5.07 -13.51
C ILE A 325 23.78 -4.78 -12.73
N PRO A 326 23.69 -4.22 -11.50
CA PRO A 326 24.84 -4.04 -10.63
C PRO A 326 25.39 -5.39 -10.13
N ASP A 327 26.63 -5.36 -9.58
CA ASP A 327 27.22 -6.52 -8.89
C ASP A 327 26.47 -6.80 -7.57
N VAL A 328 25.56 -7.78 -7.58
CA VAL A 328 24.64 -8.12 -6.48
C VAL A 328 24.46 -9.64 -6.36
N ASP A 329 24.02 -10.11 -5.22
CA ASP A 329 23.85 -11.55 -4.92
C ASP A 329 22.47 -12.05 -5.34
N ALA A 330 21.44 -11.20 -5.33
CA ALA A 330 20.08 -11.49 -5.77
C ALA A 330 19.39 -10.27 -6.36
N LEU A 331 18.23 -10.48 -7.00
CA LEU A 331 17.40 -9.42 -7.55
C LEU A 331 15.99 -9.45 -6.93
N TYR A 332 15.44 -8.26 -6.67
CA TYR A 332 14.02 -8.04 -6.39
C TYR A 332 13.46 -7.04 -7.41
N ILE A 333 12.55 -7.52 -8.27
CA ILE A 333 11.90 -6.71 -9.31
C ILE A 333 10.43 -6.58 -8.92
N GLY A 334 10.06 -5.44 -8.35
CA GLY A 334 8.70 -5.18 -7.87
C GLY A 334 7.70 -4.88 -8.99
N GLY A 335 6.53 -4.41 -8.58
CA GLY A 335 5.50 -4.01 -9.51
C GLY A 335 5.74 -2.65 -10.15
N GLY A 336 4.87 -2.34 -11.11
CA GLY A 336 4.91 -1.11 -11.87
C GLY A 336 4.15 -1.26 -13.19
N TYR A 337 4.57 -0.51 -14.20
CA TYR A 337 3.88 -0.45 -15.51
C TYR A 337 4.79 -0.77 -16.71
N PRO A 338 5.48 -1.91 -16.74
CA PRO A 338 6.35 -2.24 -17.86
C PRO A 338 5.58 -2.40 -19.18
N GLU A 339 4.28 -2.72 -19.17
CA GLU A 339 3.44 -2.81 -20.35
C GLU A 339 3.30 -1.46 -21.08
N VAL A 340 3.36 -0.34 -20.38
CA VAL A 340 3.31 1.00 -20.98
C VAL A 340 4.61 1.33 -21.70
N PHE A 341 5.72 0.82 -21.20
CA PHE A 341 7.07 1.04 -21.70
C PHE A 341 7.63 -0.21 -22.40
N ALA A 342 6.77 -1.13 -22.83
CA ALA A 342 7.19 -2.41 -23.37
C ALA A 342 8.14 -2.27 -24.58
N LYS A 343 7.87 -1.29 -25.45
CA LYS A 343 8.76 -1.00 -26.58
C LYS A 343 10.15 -0.57 -26.10
N ASP A 344 10.21 0.43 -25.22
CA ASP A 344 11.47 1.01 -24.75
C ASP A 344 12.28 -0.02 -23.98
N LEU A 345 11.65 -0.79 -23.10
CA LEU A 345 12.29 -1.88 -22.37
C LEU A 345 12.83 -2.96 -23.32
N SER A 346 12.11 -3.29 -24.40
CA SER A 346 12.55 -4.26 -25.41
C SER A 346 13.75 -3.79 -26.23
N GLU A 347 13.96 -2.48 -26.32
CA GLU A 347 15.10 -1.85 -27.02
C GLU A 347 16.37 -1.88 -26.15
N ASN A 348 16.25 -1.96 -24.82
CA ASN A 348 17.39 -2.10 -23.90
C ASN A 348 17.91 -3.56 -23.85
N LYS A 349 18.45 -4.02 -24.96
CA LYS A 349 18.92 -5.41 -25.13
C LYS A 349 20.04 -5.78 -24.18
N SER A 350 20.88 -4.82 -23.82
CA SER A 350 22.01 -5.06 -22.91
C SER A 350 21.50 -5.42 -21.50
N MET A 351 20.53 -4.68 -20.96
CA MET A 351 19.89 -4.97 -19.68
C MET A 351 19.16 -6.33 -19.71
N ILE A 352 18.38 -6.60 -20.79
CA ILE A 352 17.69 -7.88 -20.97
C ILE A 352 18.68 -9.05 -20.95
N GLU A 353 19.80 -8.92 -21.66
CA GLU A 353 20.82 -9.99 -21.68
C GLU A 353 21.53 -10.15 -20.35
N SER A 354 21.80 -9.06 -19.64
CA SER A 354 22.37 -9.09 -18.29
C SER A 354 21.43 -9.83 -17.30
N LEU A 355 20.12 -9.55 -17.32
CA LEU A 355 19.11 -10.22 -16.51
C LEU A 355 18.97 -11.71 -16.90
N ARG A 356 18.99 -12.01 -18.21
CA ARG A 356 18.92 -13.39 -18.72
C ARG A 356 20.15 -14.20 -18.29
N THR A 357 21.34 -13.59 -18.35
CA THR A 357 22.57 -14.21 -17.88
C THR A 357 22.48 -14.52 -16.39
N PHE A 358 22.02 -13.56 -15.57
CA PHE A 358 21.83 -13.73 -14.13
C PHE A 358 20.87 -14.89 -13.80
N HIS A 359 19.76 -15.01 -14.55
CA HIS A 359 18.83 -16.12 -14.43
C HIS A 359 19.46 -17.45 -14.84
N ASN A 360 20.19 -17.49 -15.97
CA ASN A 360 20.82 -18.72 -16.48
C ASN A 360 21.99 -19.19 -15.61
N GLU A 361 22.58 -18.33 -14.81
CA GLU A 361 23.56 -18.64 -13.77
C GLU A 361 22.92 -19.18 -12.48
N ASP A 362 21.59 -19.40 -12.50
CA ASP A 362 20.79 -19.90 -11.39
C ASP A 362 20.80 -19.01 -10.15
N ARG A 363 21.03 -17.71 -10.35
CA ARG A 363 21.06 -16.71 -9.28
C ARG A 363 19.64 -16.28 -8.88
N PRO A 364 19.38 -15.98 -7.58
CA PRO A 364 18.03 -15.75 -7.07
C PRO A 364 17.39 -14.48 -7.64
N ILE A 365 16.18 -14.63 -8.19
CA ILE A 365 15.32 -13.52 -8.63
C ILE A 365 13.94 -13.66 -8.01
N TYR A 366 13.51 -12.66 -7.25
CA TYR A 366 12.13 -12.52 -6.83
C TYR A 366 11.45 -11.40 -7.62
N ALA A 367 10.24 -11.65 -8.13
CA ALA A 367 9.52 -10.67 -8.94
C ALA A 367 8.02 -10.60 -8.62
N GLU A 368 7.47 -9.39 -8.57
CA GLU A 368 6.04 -9.13 -8.34
C GLU A 368 5.41 -8.39 -9.52
N CYS A 369 4.24 -8.83 -9.97
CA CYS A 369 3.34 -8.16 -10.91
C CYS A 369 4.07 -7.60 -12.17
N GLY A 370 4.44 -6.31 -12.17
CA GLY A 370 5.23 -5.71 -13.26
C GLY A 370 6.55 -6.43 -13.48
N GLY A 371 7.22 -6.86 -12.41
CA GLY A 371 8.45 -7.67 -12.48
C GLY A 371 8.21 -9.02 -13.15
N LEU A 372 7.10 -9.71 -12.83
CA LEU A 372 6.73 -10.97 -13.49
C LEU A 372 6.61 -10.79 -15.01
N ILE A 373 5.85 -9.77 -15.48
CA ILE A 373 5.65 -9.58 -16.91
C ILE A 373 6.91 -9.06 -17.63
N TYR A 374 7.80 -8.36 -16.94
CA TYR A 374 9.12 -8.00 -17.49
C TYR A 374 10.05 -9.21 -17.62
N LEU A 375 9.98 -10.16 -16.68
CA LEU A 375 10.69 -11.44 -16.77
C LEU A 375 10.03 -12.42 -17.76
N SER A 376 8.83 -12.16 -18.25
CA SER A 376 8.13 -12.98 -19.24
C SER A 376 8.85 -13.01 -20.59
N LYS A 377 8.40 -13.86 -21.50
CA LYS A 377 8.97 -13.98 -22.85
C LYS A 377 8.75 -12.71 -23.66
N SER A 378 7.58 -12.08 -23.53
CA SER A 378 7.22 -10.84 -24.22
C SER A 378 6.04 -10.14 -23.57
N ILE A 379 5.90 -8.82 -23.76
CA ILE A 379 4.73 -8.03 -23.45
C ILE A 379 4.14 -7.49 -24.74
N ASP A 380 2.90 -7.90 -25.10
CA ASP A 380 2.20 -7.51 -26.33
C ASP A 380 3.10 -7.61 -27.60
N GLY A 381 3.91 -8.68 -27.68
CA GLY A 381 4.82 -8.97 -28.79
C GLY A 381 6.18 -8.29 -28.71
N HIS A 382 6.45 -7.44 -27.73
CA HIS A 382 7.78 -6.89 -27.45
C HIS A 382 8.58 -7.88 -26.60
N ASN A 383 9.74 -8.31 -27.10
CA ASN A 383 10.59 -9.28 -26.40
C ASN A 383 11.10 -8.74 -25.08
N MET A 384 11.01 -9.57 -24.03
CA MET A 384 11.48 -9.26 -22.69
C MET A 384 12.61 -10.22 -22.26
N VAL A 385 12.79 -10.41 -20.94
CA VAL A 385 13.92 -11.19 -20.39
C VAL A 385 13.85 -12.66 -20.77
N ASP A 386 12.63 -13.25 -20.88
CA ASP A 386 12.40 -14.69 -21.18
C ASP A 386 12.94 -15.65 -20.10
N ALA A 387 13.00 -15.19 -18.83
CA ALA A 387 13.25 -16.04 -17.69
C ALA A 387 11.99 -16.83 -17.27
N ILE A 388 10.82 -16.25 -17.53
CA ILE A 388 9.50 -16.89 -17.44
C ILE A 388 9.03 -17.16 -18.87
N PRO A 389 9.01 -18.43 -19.36
CA PRO A 389 8.94 -18.74 -20.80
C PRO A 389 7.52 -18.61 -21.40
N TYR A 390 6.72 -17.69 -20.87
CA TYR A 390 5.35 -17.43 -21.33
C TYR A 390 5.21 -16.00 -21.79
N PRO A 391 4.56 -15.72 -22.94
CA PRO A 391 4.25 -14.34 -23.33
C PRO A 391 3.16 -13.75 -22.45
N SER A 392 3.21 -12.45 -22.21
CA SER A 392 2.17 -11.69 -21.53
C SER A 392 1.47 -10.73 -22.49
N HIS A 393 0.22 -10.42 -22.20
CA HIS A 393 -0.56 -9.45 -22.96
C HIS A 393 -1.51 -8.67 -22.07
N MET A 394 -1.80 -7.43 -22.48
CA MET A 394 -2.81 -6.56 -21.86
C MET A 394 -4.22 -7.05 -22.17
N THR A 395 -5.10 -6.97 -21.22
CA THR A 395 -6.52 -7.28 -21.41
C THR A 395 -7.39 -6.05 -21.16
N PRO A 396 -8.56 -5.93 -21.80
CA PRO A 396 -9.44 -4.77 -21.66
C PRO A 396 -10.16 -4.73 -20.30
N LYS A 397 -10.08 -5.80 -19.51
CA LYS A 397 -10.69 -5.92 -18.18
C LYS A 397 -9.62 -6.22 -17.15
N VAL A 398 -9.80 -5.69 -15.96
CA VAL A 398 -8.96 -6.03 -14.80
C VAL A 398 -8.99 -7.55 -14.57
N GLN A 399 -7.83 -8.16 -14.42
CA GLN A 399 -7.66 -9.59 -14.18
C GLN A 399 -7.61 -9.91 -12.69
N GLY A 400 -6.92 -9.10 -11.90
CA GLY A 400 -6.87 -9.15 -10.43
C GLY A 400 -7.18 -7.78 -9.86
N LEU A 401 -8.02 -7.70 -8.84
CA LEU A 401 -8.28 -6.52 -8.01
C LEU A 401 -8.86 -7.00 -6.69
N ASN A 402 -8.04 -7.64 -5.88
CA ASN A 402 -8.50 -8.32 -4.67
C ASN A 402 -7.45 -8.25 -3.56
N TYR A 403 -7.94 -8.36 -2.33
CA TYR A 403 -7.12 -8.88 -1.25
C TYR A 403 -6.97 -10.39 -1.42
N VAL A 404 -5.76 -10.88 -1.24
CA VAL A 404 -5.35 -12.26 -1.49
C VAL A 404 -4.95 -12.94 -0.19
N VAL A 405 -5.32 -14.21 -0.04
CA VAL A 405 -4.74 -15.14 0.93
C VAL A 405 -4.08 -16.26 0.14
N ALA A 406 -2.80 -16.44 0.33
CA ALA A 406 -2.02 -17.48 -0.34
C ALA A 406 -1.37 -18.43 0.65
N ARG A 407 -1.19 -19.68 0.23
CA ARG A 407 -0.44 -20.70 0.95
C ARG A 407 0.71 -21.20 0.08
N ALA A 408 1.91 -21.26 0.64
CA ALA A 408 3.04 -21.88 -0.04
C ALA A 408 2.77 -23.38 -0.18
N SER A 409 2.73 -23.86 -1.43
CA SER A 409 2.53 -25.27 -1.76
C SER A 409 3.83 -26.09 -1.74
N ARG A 410 4.97 -25.39 -1.60
CA ARG A 410 6.32 -25.92 -1.49
C ARG A 410 7.27 -24.88 -0.92
N ASP A 411 8.45 -25.33 -0.48
CA ASP A 411 9.58 -24.44 -0.17
C ASP A 411 9.96 -23.65 -1.42
N ASN A 412 10.23 -22.36 -1.23
CA ASN A 412 10.60 -21.43 -2.30
C ASN A 412 11.46 -20.29 -1.74
N LEU A 413 11.85 -19.32 -2.58
CA LEU A 413 12.75 -18.23 -2.17
C LEU A 413 12.30 -17.43 -0.94
N ILE A 414 10.99 -17.31 -0.72
CA ILE A 414 10.43 -16.42 0.32
C ILE A 414 9.57 -17.13 1.37
N SER A 415 9.24 -18.42 1.17
CA SER A 415 8.31 -19.16 2.02
C SER A 415 8.76 -20.61 2.21
N ASN A 416 8.44 -21.17 3.39
CA ASN A 416 8.46 -22.62 3.57
C ASN A 416 7.09 -23.23 3.19
N GLU A 417 7.07 -24.50 2.79
CA GLU A 417 5.83 -25.21 2.52
C GLU A 417 4.83 -25.11 3.70
N GLY A 418 3.59 -24.73 3.39
CA GLY A 418 2.53 -24.55 4.36
C GLY A 418 2.44 -23.14 4.95
N ASP A 419 3.40 -22.24 4.72
CA ASP A 419 3.31 -20.85 5.14
C ASP A 419 2.07 -20.20 4.49
N ILE A 420 1.24 -19.53 5.32
CA ILE A 420 0.07 -18.78 4.85
C ILE A 420 0.30 -17.30 5.10
N PHE A 421 0.05 -16.50 4.08
CA PHE A 421 0.24 -15.05 4.14
C PHE A 421 -0.84 -14.31 3.37
N ARG A 422 -0.93 -13.01 3.62
CA ARG A 422 -1.87 -12.11 2.98
C ARG A 422 -1.14 -11.19 2.02
N ALA A 423 -1.82 -10.86 0.92
CA ALA A 423 -1.27 -10.07 -0.16
C ALA A 423 -2.40 -9.28 -0.84
N HIS A 424 -2.10 -8.54 -1.87
CA HIS A 424 -3.11 -8.05 -2.80
C HIS A 424 -2.66 -8.27 -4.24
N GLU A 425 -3.60 -8.19 -5.15
CA GLU A 425 -3.36 -8.25 -6.59
C GLU A 425 -4.07 -7.09 -7.29
N PHE A 426 -3.39 -6.45 -8.22
CA PHE A 426 -3.97 -5.46 -9.12
C PHE A 426 -3.25 -5.48 -10.46
N HIS A 427 -3.85 -6.11 -11.48
CA HIS A 427 -3.26 -6.18 -12.81
C HIS A 427 -4.31 -6.32 -13.92
N TYR A 428 -3.96 -5.86 -15.11
CA TYR A 428 -4.72 -6.02 -16.35
C TYR A 428 -4.10 -7.06 -17.28
N THR A 429 -2.86 -7.45 -17.03
CA THR A 429 -2.12 -8.39 -17.85
C THR A 429 -2.48 -9.83 -17.53
N LYS A 430 -2.23 -10.70 -18.49
CA LYS A 430 -2.36 -12.15 -18.39
C LYS A 430 -1.19 -12.82 -19.11
N LEU A 431 -0.72 -13.96 -18.57
CA LEU A 431 0.25 -14.83 -19.24
C LEU A 431 -0.48 -15.84 -20.12
N ASP A 432 0.05 -16.11 -21.31
CA ASP A 432 -0.39 -17.18 -22.19
C ASP A 432 0.38 -18.46 -21.86
N ILE A 433 -0.14 -19.25 -20.95
CA ILE A 433 0.48 -20.47 -20.45
C ILE A 433 0.07 -21.64 -21.36
N ASP A 434 1.03 -22.19 -22.08
CA ASP A 434 0.86 -23.32 -23.00
C ASP A 434 1.23 -24.67 -22.36
N LYS A 435 2.01 -24.65 -21.26
CA LYS A 435 2.38 -25.79 -20.44
C LYS A 435 2.27 -25.41 -18.98
N ASP A 436 1.76 -26.33 -18.17
CA ASP A 436 1.61 -26.08 -16.74
C ASP A 436 2.96 -25.76 -16.08
N PRO A 437 3.15 -24.55 -15.53
CA PRO A 437 4.36 -24.20 -14.80
C PRO A 437 4.36 -24.84 -13.41
N VAL A 438 5.51 -24.76 -12.78
CA VAL A 438 5.63 -25.07 -11.36
C VAL A 438 5.14 -23.86 -10.58
N TYR A 439 4.03 -24.00 -9.85
CA TYR A 439 3.50 -22.96 -8.98
C TYR A 439 4.00 -23.14 -7.55
N ALA A 440 4.30 -22.04 -6.90
CA ALA A 440 4.75 -21.99 -5.51
C ALA A 440 3.58 -21.70 -4.53
N PHE A 441 2.48 -21.16 -5.01
CA PHE A 441 1.37 -20.73 -4.16
C PHE A 441 0.01 -21.27 -4.60
N ASP A 442 -0.76 -21.81 -3.64
CA ASP A 442 -2.21 -21.97 -3.71
C ASP A 442 -2.85 -20.63 -3.30
N VAL A 443 -3.70 -20.07 -4.14
CA VAL A 443 -4.47 -18.85 -3.83
C VAL A 443 -5.80 -19.26 -3.21
N LEU A 444 -5.89 -19.18 -1.89
CA LEU A 444 -7.08 -19.57 -1.12
C LEU A 444 -8.19 -18.52 -1.24
N ARG A 445 -7.81 -17.25 -1.42
CA ARG A 445 -8.66 -16.12 -1.73
C ARG A 445 -7.95 -15.22 -2.74
N GLY A 446 -8.65 -14.76 -3.78
CA GLY A 446 -8.07 -13.98 -4.89
C GLY A 446 -8.14 -14.76 -6.20
N ARG A 447 -7.35 -14.38 -7.19
CA ARG A 447 -7.30 -15.01 -8.51
C ARG A 447 -5.92 -15.55 -8.89
N GLY A 448 -4.85 -14.82 -8.54
CA GLY A 448 -3.49 -15.11 -8.97
C GLY A 448 -3.38 -15.17 -10.50
N GLN A 449 -2.72 -16.21 -11.03
CA GLN A 449 -2.57 -16.47 -12.47
C GLN A 449 -3.91 -16.94 -13.14
N GLY A 450 -4.95 -17.15 -12.34
CA GLY A 450 -6.27 -17.59 -12.81
C GLY A 450 -6.57 -18.96 -12.27
N ASN A 451 -6.72 -19.85 -11.96
CA ASN A 451 -7.05 -21.19 -11.45
C ASN A 451 -6.77 -21.39 -9.95
N GLY A 452 -6.72 -20.29 -9.19
CA GLY A 452 -6.36 -20.37 -7.76
C GLY A 452 -4.90 -20.73 -7.51
N LEU A 453 -4.01 -20.40 -8.44
CA LEU A 453 -2.57 -20.66 -8.35
C LEU A 453 -1.78 -19.36 -8.66
N ASP A 454 -0.60 -19.19 -8.06
CA ASP A 454 0.33 -18.11 -8.35
C ASP A 454 1.78 -18.51 -8.02
N GLY A 455 2.72 -17.61 -8.30
CA GLY A 455 4.13 -17.83 -8.00
C GLY A 455 4.77 -18.86 -8.95
N ILE A 456 5.00 -18.46 -10.20
CA ILE A 456 5.73 -19.31 -11.16
C ILE A 456 7.19 -19.42 -10.73
N ALA A 457 7.66 -20.64 -10.55
CA ALA A 457 9.03 -20.96 -10.18
C ALA A 457 9.77 -21.61 -11.38
N VAL A 458 10.88 -20.98 -11.80
CA VAL A 458 11.79 -21.49 -12.84
C VAL A 458 13.22 -21.35 -12.32
N ALA A 459 13.92 -22.44 -12.11
CA ALA A 459 15.24 -22.45 -11.44
C ALA A 459 15.13 -21.67 -10.11
N ASN A 460 16.04 -20.73 -9.83
CA ASN A 460 15.99 -19.84 -8.67
C ASN A 460 15.24 -18.51 -8.94
N THR A 461 14.36 -18.48 -9.92
CA THR A 461 13.45 -17.35 -10.16
C THR A 461 12.04 -17.67 -9.66
N LEU A 462 11.50 -16.81 -8.78
CA LEU A 462 10.12 -16.85 -8.32
C LEU A 462 9.42 -15.57 -8.74
N ALA A 463 8.35 -15.70 -9.54
CA ALA A 463 7.60 -14.55 -10.06
C ALA A 463 6.09 -14.74 -9.90
N ASN A 464 5.41 -13.75 -9.33
CA ASN A 464 3.98 -13.80 -9.00
C ASN A 464 3.25 -12.50 -9.33
N TYR A 465 1.92 -12.55 -9.50
CA TYR A 465 1.09 -11.34 -9.64
C TYR A 465 0.79 -10.66 -8.31
N ILE A 466 0.77 -11.41 -7.24
CA ILE A 466 0.46 -10.89 -5.91
C ILE A 466 1.58 -10.00 -5.39
N HIS A 467 1.20 -8.94 -4.63
CA HIS A 467 2.14 -8.07 -3.93
C HIS A 467 2.13 -8.39 -2.44
N ILE A 468 3.30 -8.66 -1.87
CA ILE A 468 3.45 -9.12 -0.50
C ILE A 468 3.98 -8.01 0.41
N HIS A 469 3.27 -7.75 1.50
CA HIS A 469 3.72 -6.84 2.55
C HIS A 469 4.44 -7.64 3.66
N ALA A 470 5.64 -7.22 4.08
CA ALA A 470 6.44 -7.95 5.07
C ALA A 470 5.72 -8.20 6.40
N CYS A 471 4.82 -7.30 6.83
CA CYS A 471 4.02 -7.52 8.05
C CYS A 471 3.04 -8.69 7.91
N SER A 472 2.58 -8.99 6.70
CA SER A 472 1.66 -10.10 6.44
C SER A 472 2.36 -11.44 6.22
N HIS A 473 3.67 -11.41 5.91
CA HIS A 473 4.54 -12.57 5.73
C HIS A 473 5.84 -12.37 6.51
N PRO A 474 5.85 -12.57 7.84
CA PRO A 474 7.00 -12.25 8.70
C PRO A 474 8.30 -12.98 8.32
N ASN A 475 8.19 -14.16 7.71
CA ASN A 475 9.35 -14.94 7.28
C ASN A 475 9.89 -14.54 5.90
N PHE A 476 9.22 -13.65 5.16
CA PHE A 476 9.61 -13.23 3.81
C PHE A 476 11.08 -12.84 3.71
N ALA A 477 11.46 -11.80 4.46
CA ALA A 477 12.81 -11.26 4.40
C ALA A 477 13.86 -12.25 4.92
N TYR A 478 13.55 -12.97 6.00
CA TYR A 478 14.40 -14.01 6.55
C TYR A 478 14.66 -15.14 5.54
N ASN A 479 13.59 -15.70 4.95
CA ASN A 479 13.75 -16.80 3.99
C ASN A 479 14.51 -16.34 2.74
N PHE A 480 14.19 -15.13 2.22
CA PHE A 480 14.87 -14.62 1.03
C PHE A 480 16.37 -14.42 1.28
N THR A 481 16.77 -13.76 2.37
CA THR A 481 18.18 -13.53 2.70
C THR A 481 18.92 -14.83 3.03
N ARG A 482 18.26 -15.76 3.75
CA ARG A 482 18.84 -17.10 4.05
C ARG A 482 19.08 -17.89 2.77
N ASN A 483 18.09 -17.99 1.90
CA ASN A 483 18.19 -18.77 0.67
C ASN A 483 19.26 -18.23 -0.28
N ILE A 484 19.50 -16.90 -0.30
CA ILE A 484 20.63 -16.31 -1.02
C ILE A 484 21.96 -16.76 -0.38
N ALA A 485 22.08 -16.69 0.95
CA ALA A 485 23.31 -17.02 1.67
C ALA A 485 23.69 -18.51 1.63
N GLU A 486 22.74 -19.39 1.38
CA GLU A 486 22.96 -20.84 1.24
C GLU A 486 23.46 -21.25 -0.17
N LEU A 487 23.40 -20.35 -1.15
CA LEU A 487 23.91 -20.57 -2.50
C LEU A 487 25.38 -20.17 -2.67
N ASP A 488 25.93 -19.34 -1.76
CA ASP A 488 27.36 -18.99 -1.64
C ASP A 488 28.15 -20.07 -0.86
#